data_d7465292afc535998bc69c968b795c04
#
_entry.id   d7465292afc535998bc69c968b795c04
#
_cell.length_a   1.000
_cell.length_b   1.000
_cell.length_c   1.000
_cell.angle_alpha   90.00
_cell.angle_beta   90.00
_cell.angle_gamma   90.00
#
_symmetry.space_group_name_H-M   'P 1'
#
loop_
_entity.id
_entity.type
_entity.pdbx_description
1 polymer ?
#
loop_
_entity_poly.entity_id
_entity_poly.type
_entity_poly.pdbx_seq_one_letter_code
_entity_poly.pdbx_strand_id
1 'polypeptide(L)'
;MKFSSHFCEGHLPIAFVFSAPGEEEKRKGKPVAGESGANLEAALVHLHSAQPTLFSSLHRYDYRITNSFAEPIAVALGHGKSEADNREIQKPQNVQRVLSELEGCNLVILCGNKAKVLSQAIRESGKTIIEVPHIGNKGLNSKFKIPNQIRSASSFDRRQYRIKLWAEAILQAIARENAT
;
A
#
# COMPACT_ATOMS: atom_id res chain seq x y z
N MET A 1 -19.74 4.33 1.84
CA MET A 1 -18.28 4.09 1.95
C MET A 1 -17.82 4.56 3.33
N LYS A 2 -17.18 3.68 4.10
CA LYS A 2 -16.72 3.94 5.48
C LYS A 2 -15.26 4.36 5.47
N PHE A 3 -14.91 5.41 6.24
CA PHE A 3 -13.54 5.93 6.36
C PHE A 3 -13.10 6.08 7.81
N SER A 4 -11.83 5.86 8.06
CA SER A 4 -11.08 6.32 9.22
C SER A 4 -9.64 6.66 8.79
N SER A 5 -8.80 7.15 9.69
CA SER A 5 -7.40 7.45 9.37
C SER A 5 -6.61 6.24 8.85
N HIS A 6 -7.00 5.02 9.24
CA HIS A 6 -6.32 3.78 8.87
C HIS A 6 -7.09 2.92 7.86
N PHE A 7 -8.38 3.23 7.58
CA PHE A 7 -9.24 2.34 6.81
C PHE A 7 -10.11 3.08 5.80
N CYS A 8 -10.24 2.48 4.61
CA CYS A 8 -11.25 2.79 3.61
C CYS A 8 -11.85 1.48 3.12
N GLU A 9 -13.18 1.37 3.20
CA GLU A 9 -13.90 0.16 2.83
C GLU A 9 -13.75 -0.17 1.33
N GLY A 10 -13.75 0.84 0.45
CA GLY A 10 -13.75 0.62 -1.00
C GLY A 10 -14.93 -0.24 -1.45
N HIS A 11 -14.96 -0.60 -2.72
CA HIS A 11 -15.96 -1.54 -3.27
C HIS A 11 -15.33 -2.57 -4.21
N LEU A 12 -14.05 -2.41 -4.56
CA LEU A 12 -13.32 -3.36 -5.40
C LEU A 12 -12.70 -4.49 -4.54
N PRO A 13 -12.60 -5.71 -5.10
CA PRO A 13 -12.12 -6.89 -4.36
C PRO A 13 -10.58 -6.95 -4.23
N ILE A 14 -9.93 -5.81 -4.28
CA ILE A 14 -8.48 -5.64 -4.12
C ILE A 14 -8.21 -4.73 -2.92
N ALA A 15 -7.26 -5.13 -2.08
CA ALA A 15 -6.82 -4.35 -0.95
C ALA A 15 -5.36 -3.92 -1.04
N PHE A 16 -5.08 -2.72 -0.56
CA PHE A 16 -3.73 -2.22 -0.28
C PHE A 16 -3.55 -2.10 1.23
N VAL A 17 -2.52 -2.74 1.77
CA VAL A 17 -2.17 -2.68 3.19
C VAL A 17 -0.90 -1.87 3.37
N PHE A 18 -0.97 -0.81 4.16
CA PHE A 18 0.16 0.07 4.48
C PHE A 18 0.66 -0.14 5.91
N SER A 19 1.65 0.64 6.36
CA SER A 19 2.25 0.54 7.69
C SER A 19 1.28 1.02 8.79
N ALA A 20 1.31 2.29 9.09
CA ALA A 20 0.44 2.97 10.05
C ALA A 20 0.02 4.32 9.48
N PRO A 21 -1.11 4.90 9.93
CA PRO A 21 -1.47 6.27 9.55
C PRO A 21 -0.43 7.26 10.07
N GLY A 22 -0.16 8.29 9.28
CA GLY A 22 0.68 9.41 9.69
C GLY A 22 -0.15 10.63 10.13
N GLU A 23 0.51 11.79 10.17
CA GLU A 23 -0.11 13.06 10.56
C GLU A 23 -1.22 13.49 9.59
N GLU A 24 -0.99 13.38 8.28
CA GLU A 24 -1.98 13.75 7.26
C GLU A 24 -3.23 12.87 7.31
N GLU A 25 -3.06 11.58 7.54
CA GLU A 25 -4.16 10.63 7.69
C GLU A 25 -4.97 10.94 8.96
N LYS A 26 -4.30 11.26 10.07
CA LYS A 26 -4.96 11.69 11.30
C LYS A 26 -5.76 12.97 11.08
N ARG A 27 -5.17 13.97 10.42
CA ARG A 27 -5.79 15.27 10.16
C ARG A 27 -7.00 15.17 9.22
N LYS A 28 -6.91 14.34 8.17
CA LYS A 28 -7.94 14.22 7.13
C LYS A 28 -8.98 13.12 7.42
N GLY A 29 -8.73 12.25 8.40
CA GLY A 29 -9.61 11.11 8.71
C GLY A 29 -9.73 10.09 7.57
N LYS A 30 -8.71 9.97 6.72
CA LYS A 30 -8.69 9.06 5.56
C LYS A 30 -7.31 8.41 5.43
N PRO A 31 -7.22 7.11 5.05
CA PRO A 31 -5.93 6.46 4.86
C PRO A 31 -5.22 7.00 3.62
N VAL A 32 -3.90 6.88 3.58
CA VAL A 32 -3.02 7.34 2.48
C VAL A 32 -3.41 8.72 1.93
N ALA A 33 -3.66 9.65 2.84
CA ALA A 33 -4.15 11.00 2.53
C ALA A 33 -3.03 11.96 2.08
N GLY A 34 -1.77 11.56 2.27
CA GLY A 34 -0.57 12.31 1.92
C GLY A 34 0.07 11.86 0.60
N GLU A 35 1.40 11.98 0.54
CA GLU A 35 2.24 11.67 -0.62
C GLU A 35 2.07 10.24 -1.14
N SER A 36 2.00 9.25 -0.24
CA SER A 36 1.80 7.85 -0.61
C SER A 36 0.50 7.63 -1.39
N GLY A 37 -0.55 8.38 -1.05
CA GLY A 37 -1.82 8.33 -1.78
C GLY A 37 -1.74 8.93 -3.18
N ALA A 38 -1.05 10.05 -3.34
CA ALA A 38 -0.81 10.64 -4.67
C ALA A 38 0.03 9.71 -5.56
N ASN A 39 1.05 9.05 -4.98
CA ASN A 39 1.86 8.06 -5.69
C ASN A 39 1.03 6.81 -6.05
N LEU A 40 0.11 6.37 -5.17
CA LEU A 40 -0.78 5.25 -5.46
C LEU A 40 -1.71 5.55 -6.64
N GLU A 41 -2.32 6.74 -6.70
CA GLU A 41 -3.15 7.13 -7.84
C GLU A 41 -2.35 7.16 -9.15
N ALA A 42 -1.13 7.69 -9.12
CA ALA A 42 -0.25 7.65 -10.28
C ALA A 42 0.11 6.21 -10.69
N ALA A 43 0.31 5.30 -9.72
CA ALA A 43 0.54 3.88 -10.00
C ALA A 43 -0.69 3.18 -10.58
N LEU A 44 -1.90 3.53 -10.11
CA LEU A 44 -3.16 2.98 -10.62
C LEU A 44 -3.36 3.28 -12.11
N VAL A 45 -2.85 4.40 -12.63
CA VAL A 45 -2.85 4.68 -14.06
C VAL A 45 -2.09 3.60 -14.85
N HIS A 46 -0.90 3.20 -14.37
CA HIS A 46 -0.10 2.15 -15.00
C HIS A 46 -0.73 0.76 -14.84
N LEU A 47 -1.26 0.46 -13.66
CA LEU A 47 -1.92 -0.82 -13.36
C LEU A 47 -3.18 -1.00 -14.20
N HIS A 48 -4.01 0.04 -14.28
CA HIS A 48 -5.22 0.06 -15.10
C HIS A 48 -4.90 -0.09 -16.60
N SER A 49 -3.90 0.65 -17.10
CA SER A 49 -3.48 0.55 -18.49
C SER A 49 -3.03 -0.86 -18.88
N ALA A 50 -2.38 -1.58 -17.97
CA ALA A 50 -1.88 -2.94 -18.22
C ALA A 50 -2.94 -4.02 -17.99
N GLN A 51 -3.80 -3.87 -16.98
CA GLN A 51 -4.84 -4.84 -16.60
C GLN A 51 -6.13 -4.14 -16.19
N PRO A 52 -6.89 -3.54 -17.13
CA PRO A 52 -8.07 -2.73 -16.83
C PRO A 52 -9.21 -3.51 -16.16
N THR A 53 -9.33 -4.80 -16.41
CA THR A 53 -10.34 -5.64 -15.76
C THR A 53 -10.03 -5.86 -14.28
N LEU A 54 -8.76 -6.04 -13.93
CA LEU A 54 -8.35 -6.26 -12.55
C LEU A 54 -8.27 -4.93 -11.78
N PHE A 55 -7.60 -3.93 -12.33
CA PHE A 55 -7.49 -2.59 -11.76
C PHE A 55 -8.47 -1.64 -12.45
N SER A 56 -9.76 -1.81 -12.19
CA SER A 56 -10.85 -1.16 -12.93
C SER A 56 -11.06 0.31 -12.61
N SER A 57 -10.42 0.86 -11.57
CA SER A 57 -10.51 2.26 -11.19
C SER A 57 -9.15 2.96 -11.09
N LEU A 58 -9.14 4.26 -11.37
CA LEU A 58 -8.00 5.16 -11.15
C LEU A 58 -8.03 5.83 -9.77
N HIS A 59 -9.14 5.69 -9.04
CA HIS A 59 -9.34 6.30 -7.73
C HIS A 59 -8.96 5.34 -6.62
N ARG A 60 -7.95 5.71 -5.79
CA ARG A 60 -7.46 4.87 -4.71
C ARG A 60 -8.54 4.42 -3.72
N TYR A 61 -9.55 5.24 -3.45
CA TYR A 61 -10.60 4.94 -2.48
C TYR A 61 -11.69 4.00 -3.01
N ASP A 62 -11.66 3.63 -4.27
CA ASP A 62 -12.51 2.55 -4.81
C ASP A 62 -11.97 1.17 -4.40
N TYR A 63 -10.67 1.11 -4.09
CA TYR A 63 -10.00 -0.06 -3.51
C TYR A 63 -10.13 -0.07 -1.99
N ARG A 64 -10.07 -1.28 -1.40
CA ARG A 64 -9.93 -1.42 0.02
C ARG A 64 -8.55 -0.93 0.46
N ILE A 65 -8.49 -0.07 1.46
CA ILE A 65 -7.22 0.38 2.03
C ILE A 65 -7.26 0.18 3.53
N THR A 66 -6.23 -0.48 4.07
CA THR A 66 -6.04 -0.57 5.51
C THR A 66 -4.57 -0.40 5.88
N ASN A 67 -4.31 -0.22 7.17
CA ASN A 67 -2.97 -0.17 7.73
C ASN A 67 -2.71 -1.41 8.61
N SER A 68 -1.48 -1.92 8.60
CA SER A 68 -1.05 -3.01 9.46
C SER A 68 -1.17 -2.67 10.96
N PHE A 69 -1.17 -1.37 11.27
CA PHE A 69 -1.44 -0.84 12.61
C PHE A 69 -2.43 0.33 12.50
N ALA A 70 -3.44 0.38 13.36
CA ALA A 70 -4.55 1.31 13.22
C ALA A 70 -4.26 2.72 13.77
N GLU A 71 -3.45 2.80 14.82
CA GLU A 71 -3.19 4.08 15.49
C GLU A 71 -2.22 4.94 14.68
N PRO A 72 -2.49 6.24 14.54
CA PRO A 72 -1.59 7.17 13.89
C PRO A 72 -0.24 7.26 14.61
N ILE A 73 0.84 7.05 13.87
CA ILE A 73 2.22 7.15 14.38
C ILE A 73 3.01 8.10 13.48
N ALA A 74 3.53 9.17 14.08
CA ALA A 74 4.47 10.07 13.44
C ALA A 74 5.35 10.75 14.49
N VAL A 75 6.56 11.15 14.10
CA VAL A 75 7.45 11.93 14.96
C VAL A 75 6.79 13.25 15.36
N ALA A 76 6.09 13.90 14.42
CA ALA A 76 5.33 15.12 14.65
C ALA A 76 4.17 14.94 15.66
N LEU A 77 3.72 13.71 15.91
CA LEU A 77 2.71 13.37 16.92
C LEU A 77 3.32 13.03 18.30
N GLY A 78 4.62 13.24 18.49
CA GLY A 78 5.30 12.99 19.76
C GLY A 78 5.70 11.52 20.03
N HIS A 79 5.54 10.62 19.05
CA HIS A 79 5.84 9.19 19.24
C HIS A 79 7.33 8.83 19.19
N GLY A 80 8.22 9.76 18.82
CA GLY A 80 9.66 9.51 18.66
C GLY A 80 10.02 8.50 17.54
N LYS A 81 9.01 7.91 16.87
CA LYS A 81 9.13 6.93 15.79
C LYS A 81 8.04 7.16 14.73
N SER A 82 8.26 6.66 13.53
CA SER A 82 7.32 6.76 12.40
C SER A 82 6.67 5.43 12.00
N GLU A 83 6.96 4.36 12.72
CA GLU A 83 6.45 3.01 12.42
C GLU A 83 6.10 2.24 13.68
N ALA A 84 5.10 1.38 13.61
CA ALA A 84 4.70 0.48 14.70
C ALA A 84 5.74 -0.63 14.91
N ASP A 85 5.82 -1.15 16.12
CA ASP A 85 6.61 -2.34 16.41
C ASP A 85 5.94 -3.59 15.83
N ASN A 86 6.74 -4.53 15.34
CA ASN A 86 6.22 -5.77 14.78
C ASN A 86 5.37 -6.57 15.80
N ARG A 87 5.75 -6.51 17.09
CA ARG A 87 4.98 -7.17 18.17
C ARG A 87 3.57 -6.58 18.30
N GLU A 88 3.42 -5.26 18.14
CA GLU A 88 2.11 -4.61 18.17
C GLU A 88 1.26 -5.00 16.96
N ILE A 89 1.89 -5.07 15.76
CA ILE A 89 1.23 -5.50 14.54
C ILE A 89 0.73 -6.94 14.65
N GLN A 90 1.50 -7.83 15.29
CA GLN A 90 1.21 -9.25 15.44
C GLN A 90 0.28 -9.59 16.62
N LYS A 91 -0.17 -8.62 17.41
CA LYS A 91 -1.15 -8.89 18.46
C LYS A 91 -2.42 -9.52 17.88
N PRO A 92 -2.96 -10.59 18.49
CA PRO A 92 -4.13 -11.31 17.95
C PRO A 92 -5.31 -10.38 17.60
N GLN A 93 -5.61 -9.42 18.46
CA GLN A 93 -6.70 -8.46 18.22
C GLN A 93 -6.45 -7.59 16.98
N ASN A 94 -5.20 -7.17 16.74
CA ASN A 94 -4.84 -6.37 15.57
C ASN A 94 -4.87 -7.22 14.29
N VAL A 95 -4.38 -8.45 14.35
CA VAL A 95 -4.46 -9.39 13.22
C VAL A 95 -5.92 -9.65 12.84
N GLN A 96 -6.78 -9.95 13.84
CA GLN A 96 -8.20 -10.17 13.62
C GLN A 96 -8.89 -8.95 13.01
N ARG A 97 -8.56 -7.73 13.46
CA ARG A 97 -9.04 -6.48 12.88
C ARG A 97 -8.69 -6.40 11.39
N VAL A 98 -7.40 -6.61 11.04
CA VAL A 98 -6.96 -6.53 9.63
C VAL A 98 -7.66 -7.59 8.79
N LEU A 99 -7.78 -8.82 9.26
CA LEU A 99 -8.48 -9.89 8.53
C LEU A 99 -9.95 -9.54 8.29
N SER A 100 -10.64 -8.98 9.30
CA SER A 100 -12.03 -8.50 9.14
C SER A 100 -12.12 -7.34 8.15
N GLU A 101 -11.19 -6.39 8.20
CA GLU A 101 -11.14 -5.27 7.25
C GLU A 101 -10.81 -5.72 5.81
N LEU A 102 -10.26 -6.91 5.63
CA LEU A 102 -9.96 -7.51 4.32
C LEU A 102 -11.07 -8.46 3.81
N GLU A 103 -12.17 -8.59 4.51
CA GLU A 103 -13.31 -9.42 4.05
C GLU A 103 -13.78 -8.96 2.67
N GLY A 104 -14.07 -9.93 1.78
CA GLY A 104 -14.49 -9.67 0.40
C GLY A 104 -13.35 -9.33 -0.57
N CYS A 105 -12.09 -9.19 -0.09
CA CYS A 105 -10.93 -9.01 -0.96
C CYS A 105 -10.25 -10.35 -1.23
N ASN A 106 -9.94 -10.61 -2.50
CA ASN A 106 -9.24 -11.83 -2.94
C ASN A 106 -7.75 -11.58 -3.15
N LEU A 107 -7.38 -10.37 -3.58
CA LEU A 107 -6.01 -9.93 -3.81
C LEU A 107 -5.63 -8.84 -2.80
N VAL A 108 -4.53 -9.07 -2.09
CA VAL A 108 -4.01 -8.15 -1.07
C VAL A 108 -2.59 -7.74 -1.42
N ILE A 109 -2.36 -6.44 -1.60
CA ILE A 109 -1.06 -5.86 -1.92
C ILE A 109 -0.46 -5.27 -0.63
N LEU A 110 0.60 -5.89 -0.13
CA LEU A 110 1.31 -5.50 1.09
C LEU A 110 2.41 -4.48 0.76
N CYS A 111 2.21 -3.24 1.15
CA CYS A 111 3.04 -2.09 0.79
C CYS A 111 4.07 -1.78 1.89
N GLY A 112 5.26 -2.37 1.80
CA GLY A 112 6.37 -2.13 2.71
C GLY A 112 6.51 -3.15 3.84
N ASN A 113 7.64 -3.07 4.56
CA ASN A 113 8.05 -4.10 5.51
C ASN A 113 7.06 -4.31 6.67
N LYS A 114 6.38 -3.25 7.13
CA LYS A 114 5.43 -3.36 8.24
C LYS A 114 4.13 -4.05 7.82
N ALA A 115 3.66 -3.82 6.60
CA ALA A 115 2.53 -4.55 6.05
C ALA A 115 2.85 -6.05 5.89
N LYS A 116 4.07 -6.39 5.47
CA LYS A 116 4.54 -7.76 5.28
C LYS A 116 4.58 -8.60 6.57
N VAL A 117 4.60 -7.97 7.73
CA VAL A 117 4.51 -8.69 9.02
C VAL A 117 3.24 -9.54 9.14
N LEU A 118 2.19 -9.18 8.38
CA LEU A 118 0.90 -9.86 8.34
C LEU A 118 0.78 -10.91 7.23
N SER A 119 1.82 -11.11 6.40
CA SER A 119 1.78 -11.99 5.21
C SER A 119 1.23 -13.37 5.53
N GLN A 120 1.77 -14.02 6.56
CA GLN A 120 1.38 -15.39 6.92
C GLN A 120 -0.11 -15.45 7.30
N ALA A 121 -0.57 -14.61 8.22
CA ALA A 121 -1.95 -14.62 8.67
C ALA A 121 -2.96 -14.33 7.53
N ILE A 122 -2.60 -13.40 6.62
CA ILE A 122 -3.45 -13.07 5.47
C ILE A 122 -3.46 -14.22 4.46
N ARG A 123 -2.33 -14.87 4.20
CA ARG A 123 -2.24 -16.05 3.31
C ARG A 123 -3.05 -17.23 3.87
N GLU A 124 -2.95 -17.49 5.17
CA GLU A 124 -3.71 -18.54 5.86
C GLU A 124 -5.23 -18.29 5.83
N SER A 125 -5.67 -17.04 5.64
CA SER A 125 -7.07 -16.69 5.42
C SER A 125 -7.57 -16.93 3.98
N GLY A 126 -6.74 -17.54 3.10
CA GLY A 126 -7.10 -17.93 1.74
C GLY A 126 -6.97 -16.81 0.70
N LYS A 127 -6.25 -15.73 0.99
CA LYS A 127 -6.10 -14.59 0.08
C LYS A 127 -4.78 -14.67 -0.69
N THR A 128 -4.80 -14.23 -1.96
CA THR A 128 -3.58 -14.03 -2.75
C THR A 128 -2.86 -12.78 -2.26
N ILE A 129 -1.56 -12.89 -2.05
CA ILE A 129 -0.73 -11.81 -1.50
C ILE A 129 0.33 -11.39 -2.52
N ILE A 130 0.43 -10.09 -2.74
CA ILE A 130 1.55 -9.47 -3.46
C ILE A 130 2.32 -8.57 -2.51
N GLU A 131 3.61 -8.81 -2.37
CA GLU A 131 4.50 -8.02 -1.53
C GLU A 131 5.33 -7.03 -2.36
N VAL A 132 5.22 -5.75 -2.04
CA VAL A 132 5.94 -4.68 -2.72
C VAL A 132 6.61 -3.72 -1.72
N PRO A 133 7.62 -2.95 -2.14
CA PRO A 133 8.14 -1.85 -1.33
C PRO A 133 7.06 -0.82 -1.01
N HIS A 134 7.26 -0.04 0.05
CA HIS A 134 6.37 1.08 0.37
C HIS A 134 6.41 2.13 -0.75
N ILE A 135 5.25 2.64 -1.17
CA ILE A 135 5.10 3.57 -2.30
C ILE A 135 5.45 5.04 -1.95
N GLY A 136 5.73 5.37 -0.70
CA GLY A 136 6.26 6.69 -0.33
C GLY A 136 7.64 6.94 -0.94
N ASN A 137 8.04 8.20 -1.11
CA ASN A 137 9.29 8.59 -1.79
C ASN A 137 10.52 7.88 -1.22
N LYS A 138 10.62 7.71 0.10
CA LYS A 138 11.73 6.98 0.73
C LYS A 138 11.81 5.54 0.24
N GLY A 139 10.66 4.84 0.17
CA GLY A 139 10.58 3.46 -0.31
C GLY A 139 10.93 3.35 -1.80
N LEU A 140 10.33 4.22 -2.62
CA LEU A 140 10.61 4.28 -4.06
C LEU A 140 12.08 4.56 -4.35
N ASN A 141 12.68 5.57 -3.68
CA ASN A 141 14.07 5.96 -3.89
C ASN A 141 15.07 4.88 -3.47
N SER A 142 14.76 4.11 -2.42
CA SER A 142 15.65 3.07 -1.91
C SER A 142 15.62 1.79 -2.75
N LYS A 143 14.49 1.48 -3.39
CA LYS A 143 14.27 0.18 -4.07
C LYS A 143 14.33 0.24 -5.58
N PHE A 144 14.00 1.38 -6.19
CA PHE A 144 13.97 1.52 -7.63
C PHE A 144 15.06 2.48 -8.12
N LYS A 145 16.10 1.91 -8.73
CA LYS A 145 17.22 2.68 -9.30
C LYS A 145 16.78 3.36 -10.60
N ILE A 146 17.30 4.55 -10.83
CA ILE A 146 17.09 5.32 -12.05
C ILE A 146 18.22 5.01 -13.01
N PRO A 147 17.94 4.67 -14.28
CA PRO A 147 18.98 4.52 -15.30
C PRO A 147 19.67 5.85 -15.58
N ASN A 148 20.89 5.78 -16.10
CA ASN A 148 21.72 6.97 -16.35
C ASN A 148 21.04 7.98 -17.26
N GLN A 149 20.27 7.51 -18.23
CA GLN A 149 19.58 8.32 -19.26
C GLN A 149 18.57 9.32 -18.66
N ILE A 150 18.01 9.03 -17.49
CA ILE A 150 17.02 9.88 -16.85
C ILE A 150 17.54 10.52 -15.54
N ARG A 151 18.83 10.40 -15.23
CA ARG A 151 19.42 11.04 -14.01
C ARG A 151 19.32 12.55 -14.03
N SER A 152 19.45 13.17 -15.20
CA SER A 152 19.33 14.62 -15.42
C SER A 152 17.88 15.10 -15.51
N ALA A 153 16.89 14.20 -15.56
CA ALA A 153 15.49 14.57 -15.59
C ALA A 153 15.04 15.25 -14.28
N SER A 154 13.89 15.90 -14.30
CA SER A 154 13.32 16.56 -13.13
C SER A 154 13.08 15.57 -11.97
N SER A 155 12.96 16.07 -10.75
CA SER A 155 12.60 15.24 -9.59
C SER A 155 11.22 14.59 -9.78
N PHE A 156 10.32 15.28 -10.47
CA PHE A 156 9.00 14.78 -10.84
C PHE A 156 9.11 13.58 -11.78
N ASP A 157 9.85 13.70 -12.90
CA ASP A 157 10.00 12.62 -13.88
C ASP A 157 10.68 11.39 -13.29
N ARG A 158 11.71 11.61 -12.47
CA ARG A 158 12.37 10.53 -11.74
C ARG A 158 11.42 9.79 -10.78
N ARG A 159 10.50 10.52 -10.12
CA ARG A 159 9.47 9.93 -9.26
C ARG A 159 8.47 9.13 -10.08
N GLN A 160 7.96 9.70 -11.19
CA GLN A 160 7.02 9.00 -12.10
C GLN A 160 7.61 7.69 -12.63
N TYR A 161 8.88 7.71 -13.02
CA TYR A 161 9.57 6.50 -13.46
C TYR A 161 9.60 5.41 -12.37
N ARG A 162 9.90 5.78 -11.11
CA ARG A 162 9.89 4.81 -10.00
C ARG A 162 8.50 4.29 -9.68
N ILE A 163 7.47 5.12 -9.79
CA ILE A 163 6.07 4.71 -9.61
C ILE A 163 5.69 3.69 -10.69
N LYS A 164 6.09 3.91 -11.93
CA LYS A 164 5.91 2.94 -13.01
C LYS A 164 6.59 1.60 -12.68
N LEU A 165 7.85 1.61 -12.24
CA LEU A 165 8.56 0.38 -11.82
C LEU A 165 7.86 -0.32 -10.65
N TRP A 166 7.28 0.42 -9.72
CA TRP A 166 6.50 -0.13 -8.62
C TRP A 166 5.23 -0.84 -9.13
N ALA A 167 4.52 -0.24 -10.06
CA ALA A 167 3.36 -0.86 -10.69
C ALA A 167 3.75 -2.12 -11.50
N GLU A 168 4.84 -2.07 -12.26
CA GLU A 168 5.39 -3.23 -12.98
C GLU A 168 5.76 -4.38 -12.03
N ALA A 169 6.30 -4.08 -10.84
CA ALA A 169 6.61 -5.10 -9.84
C ALA A 169 5.35 -5.82 -9.34
N ILE A 170 4.23 -5.12 -9.17
CA ILE A 170 2.93 -5.74 -8.86
C ILE A 170 2.49 -6.67 -9.99
N LEU A 171 2.49 -6.18 -11.23
CA LEU A 171 2.05 -6.95 -12.39
C LEU A 171 2.88 -8.23 -12.58
N GLN A 172 4.20 -8.14 -12.42
CA GLN A 172 5.10 -9.29 -12.47
C GLN A 172 4.83 -10.30 -11.34
N ALA A 173 4.54 -9.82 -10.13
CA ALA A 173 4.23 -10.69 -9.01
C ALA A 173 2.88 -11.41 -9.21
N ILE A 174 1.86 -10.72 -9.70
CA ILE A 174 0.56 -11.32 -10.06
C ILE A 174 0.75 -12.39 -11.14
N ALA A 175 1.55 -12.13 -12.16
CA ALA A 175 1.80 -13.10 -13.23
C ALA A 175 2.48 -14.38 -12.70
N ARG A 176 3.35 -14.28 -11.69
CA ARG A 176 3.99 -15.43 -11.04
C ARG A 176 3.01 -16.25 -10.20
N GLU A 177 2.16 -15.57 -9.41
CA GLU A 177 1.12 -16.25 -8.59
C GLU A 177 0.12 -17.02 -9.47
N ASN A 178 -0.21 -16.52 -10.67
CA ASN A 178 -1.11 -17.18 -11.60
C ASN A 178 -0.46 -18.36 -12.37
N ALA A 179 0.86 -18.50 -12.31
CA ALA A 179 1.60 -19.57 -12.99
C ALA A 179 1.90 -20.78 -12.06
N THR A 180 1.53 -20.68 -10.77
CA THR A 180 1.76 -21.70 -9.73
C THR A 180 0.46 -22.45 -9.43
#